data_924c15e0ad47206500f23384d16d2d55
#
_entry.id   924c15e0ad47206500f23384d16d2d55
#
_cell.length_a   1.000
_cell.length_b   1.000
_cell.length_c   1.000
_cell.angle_alpha   90.00
_cell.angle_beta   90.00
_cell.angle_gamma   90.00
#
_symmetry.space_group_name_H-M   'P 1'
#
loop_
_entity.id
_entity.type
_entity.pdbx_description
1 polymer ?
#
loop_
_entity_poly.entity_id
_entity_poly.type
_entity_poly.pdbx_seq_one_letter_code
_entity_poly.pdbx_strand_id
1 'polypeptide(L)'
;PIAEGFTSPQFEWFVDDVPAGCSDPYYIFTPAAAGEYRVTVMVSDSEQAPTAMTRNITRGTTGAVATVKVTCVEESEADRRRPADGSSSEFWDKVYEYVPAPGQFINDTKSGFDGTTLTHDQAIEYATARMRSNEPSGANYVSLGGFGGYIVVGFDHSVSATAGEDEYDFAIYGNAFDSSSEPGTVWVMQDTNGNGLPDDEWYELAGSEADNEDTYYDYAVTYYRPAGAGMDVQWTDNRGSSGRIEYLESFHPQEYYYPSWISADSYTLRGTRLAPRVERHPITNEYIAQPYDWGYADNYGSDVLSSGADGEGESNGFRIANARDASGRSVGLQYID
;
A
#
# COMPACT_ATOMS: atom_id res chain seq x y z
N PRO A 1 -8.96 11.78 2.02
CA PRO A 1 -8.97 12.85 1.01
C PRO A 1 -7.67 13.64 1.06
N ILE A 2 -7.06 13.86 -0.11
CA ILE A 2 -5.89 14.73 -0.22
C ILE A 2 -6.43 16.16 -0.26
N ALA A 3 -6.15 16.95 0.79
CA ALA A 3 -6.59 18.32 0.90
C ALA A 3 -5.57 19.26 0.20
N GLU A 4 -5.53 19.21 -1.13
CA GLU A 4 -4.67 20.10 -1.92
C GLU A 4 -5.12 21.56 -1.82
N GLY A 5 -4.16 22.46 -1.66
CA GLY A 5 -4.41 23.91 -1.58
C GLY A 5 -4.82 24.44 -0.22
N PHE A 6 -4.78 23.62 0.84
CA PHE A 6 -5.02 24.04 2.22
C PHE A 6 -3.70 24.12 2.98
N THR A 7 -3.53 25.17 3.78
CA THR A 7 -2.31 25.38 4.58
C THR A 7 -2.40 24.68 5.94
N SER A 8 -3.60 24.64 6.52
CA SER A 8 -3.88 23.98 7.81
C SER A 8 -5.29 23.41 7.78
N PRO A 9 -5.49 22.27 7.05
CA PRO A 9 -6.81 21.73 6.81
C PRO A 9 -7.47 21.26 8.10
N GLN A 10 -8.74 21.63 8.26
CA GLN A 10 -9.66 21.12 9.26
C GLN A 10 -10.73 20.29 8.58
N PHE A 11 -11.06 19.15 9.16
CA PHE A 11 -12.02 18.20 8.60
C PHE A 11 -13.26 18.14 9.47
N GLU A 12 -14.43 18.09 8.85
CA GLU A 12 -15.70 17.83 9.50
C GLU A 12 -16.49 16.81 8.67
N TRP A 13 -16.85 15.70 9.30
CA TRP A 13 -17.53 14.59 8.65
C TRP A 13 -19.00 14.55 9.00
N PHE A 14 -19.81 14.18 8.03
CA PHE A 14 -21.26 14.04 8.15
C PHE A 14 -21.70 12.70 7.57
N VAL A 15 -22.72 12.11 8.20
CA VAL A 15 -23.46 10.97 7.65
C VAL A 15 -24.91 11.42 7.52
N ASP A 16 -25.45 11.38 6.30
CA ASP A 16 -26.80 11.85 5.96
C ASP A 16 -27.11 13.25 6.51
N ASP A 17 -26.17 14.17 6.32
CA ASP A 17 -26.23 15.56 6.79
C ASP A 17 -26.15 15.73 8.33
N VAL A 18 -25.90 14.64 9.09
CA VAL A 18 -25.70 14.68 10.55
C VAL A 18 -24.20 14.66 10.86
N PRO A 19 -23.69 15.56 11.71
CA PRO A 19 -22.28 15.55 12.10
C PRO A 19 -21.87 14.21 12.72
N ALA A 20 -20.77 13.64 12.23
CA ALA A 20 -20.23 12.37 12.71
C ALA A 20 -19.34 12.51 13.94
N GLY A 21 -19.02 13.75 14.36
CA GLY A 21 -18.18 14.03 15.53
C GLY A 21 -16.69 13.69 15.32
N CYS A 22 -16.27 13.50 14.09
CA CYS A 22 -14.88 13.22 13.70
C CYS A 22 -14.26 14.46 13.04
N SER A 23 -13.04 14.81 13.44
CA SER A 23 -12.25 15.90 12.87
C SER A 23 -10.92 15.43 12.27
N ASP A 24 -10.70 14.12 12.24
CA ASP A 24 -9.51 13.52 11.66
C ASP A 24 -9.51 13.59 10.12
N PRO A 25 -8.37 13.50 9.45
CA PRO A 25 -8.30 13.49 7.99
C PRO A 25 -8.90 12.22 7.37
N TYR A 26 -9.30 11.25 8.17
CA TYR A 26 -10.02 10.04 7.78
C TYR A 26 -11.20 9.80 8.73
N TYR A 27 -12.22 9.10 8.23
CA TYR A 27 -13.39 8.70 9.00
C TYR A 27 -13.74 7.25 8.70
N ILE A 28 -13.81 6.44 9.73
CA ILE A 28 -14.29 5.06 9.63
C ILE A 28 -15.81 5.09 9.82
N PHE A 29 -16.53 4.84 8.73
CA PHE A 29 -17.97 4.77 8.75
C PHE A 29 -18.45 3.35 9.12
N THR A 30 -19.18 3.22 10.20
CA THR A 30 -19.82 1.95 10.59
C THR A 30 -21.34 2.15 10.53
N PRO A 31 -22.02 1.54 9.54
CA PRO A 31 -23.47 1.65 9.41
C PRO A 31 -24.18 0.92 10.53
N ALA A 32 -25.31 1.47 10.98
CA ALA A 32 -26.16 0.84 12.00
C ALA A 32 -27.09 -0.24 11.42
N ALA A 33 -27.33 -0.21 10.11
CA ALA A 33 -28.19 -1.15 9.39
C ALA A 33 -27.86 -1.12 7.89
N ALA A 34 -28.36 -2.09 7.13
CA ALA A 34 -28.34 -2.03 5.68
C ALA A 34 -29.15 -0.82 5.19
N GLY A 35 -28.64 -0.18 4.12
CA GLY A 35 -29.26 1.01 3.57
C GLY A 35 -28.29 1.86 2.74
N GLU A 36 -28.80 2.96 2.22
CA GLU A 36 -27.98 3.93 1.50
C GLU A 36 -27.65 5.11 2.41
N TYR A 37 -26.39 5.44 2.51
CA TYR A 37 -25.87 6.54 3.32
C TYR A 37 -25.10 7.52 2.45
N ARG A 38 -25.10 8.79 2.86
CA ARG A 38 -24.20 9.79 2.27
C ARG A 38 -23.15 10.19 3.31
N VAL A 39 -21.91 9.85 3.03
CA VAL A 39 -20.77 10.30 3.82
C VAL A 39 -20.17 11.54 3.16
N THR A 40 -20.16 12.65 3.88
CA THR A 40 -19.66 13.93 3.37
C THR A 40 -18.52 14.42 4.25
N VAL A 41 -17.42 14.83 3.63
CA VAL A 41 -16.35 15.57 4.31
C VAL A 41 -16.37 17.03 3.86
N MET A 42 -16.28 17.93 4.83
CA MET A 42 -16.00 19.34 4.60
C MET A 42 -14.56 19.63 5.06
N VAL A 43 -13.79 20.25 4.19
CA VAL A 43 -12.42 20.67 4.49
C VAL A 43 -12.35 22.18 4.44
N SER A 44 -11.78 22.80 5.48
CA SER A 44 -11.58 24.24 5.57
C SER A 44 -10.21 24.57 6.17
N ASP A 45 -9.68 25.76 5.92
CA ASP A 45 -8.51 26.23 6.66
C ASP A 45 -8.86 26.71 8.07
N SER A 46 -7.93 26.52 9.02
CA SER A 46 -8.14 26.78 10.46
C SER A 46 -8.53 28.23 10.80
N GLU A 47 -8.35 29.17 9.90
CA GLU A 47 -8.73 30.58 10.11
C GLU A 47 -10.21 30.89 9.85
N GLN A 48 -10.97 29.92 9.28
CA GLN A 48 -12.39 30.09 8.96
C GLN A 48 -13.19 28.81 9.13
N ALA A 49 -13.32 28.31 10.34
CA ALA A 49 -14.21 27.19 10.61
C ALA A 49 -15.67 27.55 10.29
N PRO A 50 -16.40 26.83 9.44
CA PRO A 50 -17.80 27.09 9.17
C PRO A 50 -18.65 26.74 10.38
N THR A 51 -19.42 27.72 10.88
CA THR A 51 -20.31 27.57 12.05
C THR A 51 -21.71 27.05 11.71
N ALA A 52 -22.01 26.75 10.47
CA ALA A 52 -23.27 26.12 10.05
C ALA A 52 -23.22 25.65 8.60
N MET A 53 -23.88 24.55 8.30
CA MET A 53 -24.13 24.03 6.97
C MET A 53 -24.92 25.04 6.14
N THR A 54 -24.23 25.95 5.46
CA THR A 54 -24.85 26.86 4.49
C THR A 54 -24.75 26.25 3.10
N ARG A 55 -25.89 25.99 2.48
CA ARG A 55 -26.05 25.38 1.14
C ARG A 55 -25.45 26.19 -0.01
N ASN A 56 -24.74 27.26 0.24
CA ASN A 56 -24.10 28.09 -0.78
C ASN A 56 -22.67 28.41 -0.36
N ILE A 57 -21.71 27.67 -0.89
CA ILE A 57 -20.31 28.11 -0.89
C ILE A 57 -20.23 29.31 -1.84
N THR A 58 -20.28 30.49 -1.32
CA THR A 58 -20.06 31.72 -2.05
C THR A 58 -18.56 31.88 -2.32
N ARG A 59 -18.22 32.22 -3.54
CA ARG A 59 -16.86 32.47 -4.06
C ARG A 59 -16.08 33.37 -3.08
N GLY A 60 -15.15 32.78 -2.30
CA GLY A 60 -14.32 33.53 -1.34
C GLY A 60 -13.91 32.78 -0.08
N THR A 61 -14.50 31.62 0.22
CA THR A 61 -14.07 30.74 1.32
C THR A 61 -13.20 29.61 0.76
N THR A 62 -12.01 29.43 1.31
CA THR A 62 -11.15 28.26 1.08
C THR A 62 -11.76 27.04 1.77
N GLY A 63 -12.73 26.43 1.14
CA GLY A 63 -13.38 25.21 1.62
C GLY A 63 -13.68 24.26 0.46
N ALA A 64 -13.54 22.97 0.68
CA ALA A 64 -13.93 21.92 -0.25
C ALA A 64 -14.91 20.97 0.41
N VAL A 65 -15.81 20.39 -0.39
CA VAL A 65 -16.77 19.39 0.05
C VAL A 65 -16.68 18.20 -0.89
N ALA A 66 -16.51 17.01 -0.34
CA ALA A 66 -16.63 15.77 -1.08
C ALA A 66 -17.73 14.90 -0.43
N THR A 67 -18.54 14.25 -1.27
CA THR A 67 -19.61 13.36 -0.80
C THR A 67 -19.52 12.05 -1.55
N VAL A 68 -19.54 10.95 -0.79
CA VAL A 68 -19.63 9.59 -1.30
C VAL A 68 -20.96 8.99 -0.90
N LYS A 69 -21.61 8.31 -1.83
CA LYS A 69 -22.77 7.47 -1.54
C LYS A 69 -22.27 6.09 -1.16
N VAL A 70 -22.62 5.63 0.03
CA VAL A 70 -22.28 4.29 0.54
C VAL A 70 -23.56 3.47 0.59
N THR A 71 -23.57 2.32 -0.07
CA THR A 71 -24.66 1.35 0.01
C THR A 71 -24.23 0.24 0.92
N CYS A 72 -24.89 0.08 2.05
CA CYS A 72 -24.68 -1.01 2.99
C CYS A 72 -25.76 -2.06 2.77
N VAL A 73 -25.38 -3.28 2.53
CA VAL A 73 -26.27 -4.42 2.38
C VAL A 73 -26.24 -5.27 3.65
N GLU A 74 -27.36 -5.95 3.95
CA GLU A 74 -27.32 -6.96 5.01
C GLU A 74 -26.35 -8.06 4.58
N GLU A 75 -25.49 -8.48 5.50
CA GLU A 75 -24.63 -9.62 5.31
C GLU A 75 -25.53 -10.84 5.09
N SER A 76 -25.55 -11.37 3.88
CA SER A 76 -26.18 -12.68 3.65
C SER A 76 -25.15 -13.72 4.07
N GLU A 77 -25.57 -14.78 4.79
CA GLU A 77 -24.74 -15.96 5.08
C GLU A 77 -24.32 -16.73 3.80
N ALA A 78 -24.59 -16.18 2.61
CA ALA A 78 -24.19 -16.77 1.35
C ALA A 78 -22.67 -16.72 1.21
N ASP A 79 -22.09 -17.83 0.86
CA ASP A 79 -20.68 -17.94 0.45
C ASP A 79 -20.43 -16.99 -0.75
N ARG A 80 -19.61 -15.98 -0.54
CA ARG A 80 -19.24 -14.96 -1.53
C ARG A 80 -18.04 -15.37 -2.36
N ARG A 81 -17.53 -16.56 -2.11
CA ARG A 81 -16.39 -17.09 -2.82
C ARG A 81 -16.64 -17.14 -4.32
N ARG A 82 -15.69 -16.67 -5.06
CA ARG A 82 -15.62 -16.76 -6.52
C ARG A 82 -14.81 -18.01 -6.89
N PRO A 83 -15.45 -19.14 -7.24
CA PRO A 83 -14.71 -20.37 -7.54
C PRO A 83 -13.87 -20.21 -8.81
N ALA A 84 -12.67 -20.77 -8.81
CA ALA A 84 -11.88 -20.89 -10.03
C ALA A 84 -12.58 -21.80 -11.04
N ASP A 85 -12.43 -21.48 -12.32
CA ASP A 85 -12.91 -22.28 -13.44
C ASP A 85 -11.79 -22.55 -14.45
N GLY A 86 -12.10 -23.18 -15.57
CA GLY A 86 -11.09 -23.54 -16.59
C GLY A 86 -10.45 -22.36 -17.32
N SER A 87 -10.90 -21.14 -17.09
CA SER A 87 -10.33 -19.90 -17.61
C SER A 87 -9.58 -19.08 -16.56
N SER A 88 -9.68 -19.45 -15.30
CA SER A 88 -9.02 -18.75 -14.20
C SER A 88 -7.50 -18.83 -14.31
N SER A 89 -6.85 -17.70 -14.00
CA SER A 89 -5.40 -17.58 -13.98
C SER A 89 -4.85 -17.98 -12.61
N GLU A 90 -3.71 -18.66 -12.57
CA GLU A 90 -2.96 -18.87 -11.32
C GLU A 90 -2.25 -17.58 -10.83
N PHE A 91 -2.23 -16.55 -11.65
CA PHE A 91 -1.64 -15.25 -11.32
C PHE A 91 -2.74 -14.23 -11.07
N TRP A 92 -2.44 -13.21 -10.24
CA TRP A 92 -3.30 -12.04 -10.16
C TRP A 92 -3.47 -11.39 -11.55
N ASP A 93 -4.61 -10.81 -11.80
CA ASP A 93 -4.98 -10.29 -13.12
C ASP A 93 -5.23 -8.78 -13.14
N LYS A 94 -5.36 -8.17 -11.96
CA LYS A 94 -5.74 -6.77 -11.83
C LYS A 94 -4.91 -6.05 -10.77
N VAL A 95 -4.50 -4.84 -11.09
CA VAL A 95 -3.99 -3.85 -10.14
C VAL A 95 -5.10 -2.84 -9.87
N TYR A 96 -5.49 -2.70 -8.61
CA TYR A 96 -6.49 -1.73 -8.17
C TYR A 96 -5.86 -0.40 -7.77
N GLU A 97 -4.68 -0.47 -7.17
CA GLU A 97 -3.95 0.72 -6.72
C GLU A 97 -2.45 0.49 -6.76
N TYR A 98 -1.70 1.55 -7.08
CA TYR A 98 -0.24 1.54 -7.06
C TYR A 98 0.26 2.88 -6.56
N VAL A 99 0.78 2.90 -5.33
CA VAL A 99 1.27 4.08 -4.63
C VAL A 99 2.67 3.81 -4.07
N PRO A 100 3.71 3.95 -4.89
CA PRO A 100 5.07 3.76 -4.39
C PRO A 100 5.51 4.93 -3.51
N ALA A 101 6.39 4.64 -2.57
CA ALA A 101 7.20 5.65 -1.91
C ALA A 101 8.30 6.14 -2.85
N PRO A 102 8.93 7.30 -2.58
CA PRO A 102 10.12 7.71 -3.32
C PRO A 102 11.24 6.70 -3.20
N GLY A 103 12.02 6.52 -4.27
CA GLY A 103 13.11 5.56 -4.29
C GLY A 103 13.94 5.60 -5.58
N GLN A 104 15.08 4.97 -5.55
CA GLN A 104 16.08 4.99 -6.64
C GLN A 104 15.58 4.33 -7.94
N PHE A 105 14.53 3.50 -7.89
CA PHE A 105 13.94 2.86 -9.06
C PHE A 105 12.63 3.54 -9.51
N ILE A 106 12.21 4.60 -8.83
CA ILE A 106 11.04 5.36 -9.21
C ILE A 106 11.39 6.34 -10.33
N ASN A 107 10.54 6.47 -11.35
CA ASN A 107 10.80 7.23 -12.57
C ASN A 107 12.06 6.77 -13.32
N ASP A 108 12.51 5.53 -13.13
CA ASP A 108 13.64 4.97 -13.82
C ASP A 108 13.17 4.17 -15.06
N THR A 109 13.64 4.55 -16.24
CA THR A 109 13.30 3.87 -17.49
C THR A 109 13.72 2.40 -17.53
N LYS A 110 14.74 2.02 -16.75
CA LYS A 110 15.15 0.61 -16.61
C LYS A 110 14.12 -0.21 -15.84
N SER A 111 13.45 0.41 -14.89
CA SER A 111 12.30 -0.18 -14.16
C SER A 111 11.00 -0.07 -14.93
N GLY A 112 11.03 0.51 -16.14
CA GLY A 112 9.90 0.63 -17.06
C GLY A 112 9.08 1.90 -16.95
N PHE A 113 9.40 2.84 -16.06
CA PHE A 113 8.83 4.18 -16.09
C PHE A 113 9.56 5.00 -17.14
N ASP A 114 8.86 5.36 -18.18
CA ASP A 114 9.43 6.11 -19.32
C ASP A 114 9.53 7.63 -19.08
N GLY A 115 9.22 8.09 -17.88
CA GLY A 115 9.18 9.51 -17.54
C GLY A 115 7.94 10.25 -18.07
N THR A 116 7.06 9.55 -18.79
CA THR A 116 5.80 10.09 -19.31
C THR A 116 4.60 9.75 -18.43
N THR A 117 4.79 8.95 -17.38
CA THR A 117 3.76 8.64 -16.40
C THR A 117 3.45 9.88 -15.57
N LEU A 118 2.32 10.53 -15.85
CA LEU A 118 1.94 11.81 -15.26
C LEU A 118 0.64 11.73 -14.47
N THR A 119 -0.08 10.61 -14.52
CA THR A 119 -1.33 10.41 -13.80
C THR A 119 -1.32 9.09 -13.04
N HIS A 120 -2.13 9.02 -11.98
CA HIS A 120 -2.29 7.80 -11.20
C HIS A 120 -2.83 6.63 -12.05
N ASP A 121 -3.79 6.90 -12.95
CA ASP A 121 -4.33 5.87 -13.84
C ASP A 121 -3.25 5.28 -14.75
N GLN A 122 -2.36 6.12 -15.29
CA GLN A 122 -1.22 5.65 -16.09
C GLN A 122 -0.25 4.80 -15.26
N ALA A 123 -0.05 5.14 -13.97
CA ALA A 123 0.77 4.34 -13.07
C ALA A 123 0.15 2.95 -12.80
N ILE A 124 -1.17 2.88 -12.64
CA ILE A 124 -1.93 1.62 -12.51
C ILE A 124 -1.84 0.80 -13.80
N GLU A 125 -2.05 1.42 -14.97
CA GLU A 125 -1.91 0.75 -16.27
C GLU A 125 -0.50 0.18 -16.47
N TYR A 126 0.51 0.95 -16.12
CA TYR A 126 1.90 0.53 -16.15
C TYR A 126 2.13 -0.69 -15.24
N ALA A 127 1.74 -0.61 -13.97
CA ALA A 127 1.89 -1.70 -13.01
C ALA A 127 1.15 -2.96 -13.49
N THR A 128 -0.09 -2.81 -14.00
CA THR A 128 -0.88 -3.91 -14.56
C THR A 128 -0.17 -4.57 -15.73
N ALA A 129 0.40 -3.81 -16.64
CA ALA A 129 1.09 -4.35 -17.82
C ALA A 129 2.35 -5.16 -17.42
N ARG A 130 3.09 -4.68 -16.42
CA ARG A 130 4.30 -5.36 -15.93
C ARG A 130 3.99 -6.63 -15.16
N MET A 131 2.91 -6.65 -14.38
CA MET A 131 2.53 -7.76 -13.51
C MET A 131 1.79 -8.89 -14.23
N ARG A 132 1.41 -8.71 -15.49
CA ARG A 132 0.71 -9.74 -16.30
C ARG A 132 1.60 -10.79 -16.93
N SER A 133 2.86 -10.83 -16.64
CA SER A 133 3.75 -11.82 -17.19
C SER A 133 3.71 -13.10 -16.37
N ASN A 134 3.58 -14.22 -17.06
CA ASN A 134 3.62 -15.56 -16.48
C ASN A 134 5.06 -16.04 -16.20
N GLU A 135 6.04 -15.21 -16.52
CA GLU A 135 7.45 -15.56 -16.37
C GLU A 135 8.08 -14.58 -15.38
N PRO A 136 8.53 -15.05 -14.21
CA PRO A 136 9.30 -14.22 -13.30
C PRO A 136 10.58 -13.78 -14.01
N SER A 137 10.67 -12.49 -14.30
CA SER A 137 11.87 -11.88 -14.86
C SER A 137 12.05 -10.48 -14.31
N GLY A 138 13.28 -10.01 -14.20
CA GLY A 138 13.58 -8.65 -13.75
C GLY A 138 12.87 -7.55 -14.56
N ALA A 139 12.34 -7.86 -15.74
CA ALA A 139 11.52 -6.95 -16.53
C ALA A 139 10.08 -6.79 -16.03
N ASN A 140 9.63 -7.64 -15.11
CA ASN A 140 8.23 -7.73 -14.68
C ASN A 140 8.02 -7.27 -13.24
N TYR A 141 9.02 -6.73 -12.58
CA TYR A 141 8.88 -6.12 -11.27
C TYR A 141 8.33 -4.70 -11.35
N VAL A 142 7.63 -4.30 -10.31
CA VAL A 142 7.31 -2.91 -10.01
C VAL A 142 8.02 -2.52 -8.72
N SER A 143 8.62 -1.32 -8.69
CA SER A 143 9.26 -0.83 -7.48
C SER A 143 8.23 -0.19 -6.55
N LEU A 144 8.19 -0.60 -5.29
CA LEU A 144 7.39 0.06 -4.26
C LEU A 144 8.13 1.22 -3.58
N GLY A 145 9.43 1.38 -3.85
CA GLY A 145 10.25 2.45 -3.27
C GLY A 145 10.58 2.23 -1.80
N GLY A 146 10.65 3.30 -1.05
CA GLY A 146 10.94 3.26 0.39
C GLY A 146 9.76 2.82 1.23
N PHE A 147 9.79 3.17 2.55
CA PHE A 147 8.77 2.74 3.49
C PHE A 147 7.35 3.16 3.09
N GLY A 148 6.44 2.23 3.18
CA GLY A 148 5.00 2.43 3.03
C GLY A 148 4.50 2.46 1.59
N GLY A 149 5.38 2.32 0.59
CA GLY A 149 4.95 2.13 -0.78
C GLY A 149 4.21 0.81 -0.93
N TYR A 150 3.09 0.80 -1.68
CA TYR A 150 2.23 -0.37 -1.79
C TYR A 150 1.59 -0.52 -3.16
N ILE A 151 1.15 -1.74 -3.42
CA ILE A 151 0.33 -2.13 -4.55
C ILE A 151 -0.84 -2.97 -4.06
N VAL A 152 -2.02 -2.74 -4.62
CA VAL A 152 -3.22 -3.56 -4.37
C VAL A 152 -3.54 -4.34 -5.64
N VAL A 153 -3.56 -5.65 -5.50
CA VAL A 153 -3.81 -6.58 -6.60
C VAL A 153 -4.98 -7.49 -6.26
N GLY A 154 -5.62 -8.06 -7.25
CA GLY A 154 -6.69 -9.03 -7.07
C GLY A 154 -6.60 -10.17 -8.07
N PHE A 155 -7.24 -11.27 -7.72
CA PHE A 155 -7.37 -12.45 -8.56
C PHE A 155 -8.73 -12.46 -9.28
N ASP A 156 -8.84 -13.16 -10.39
CA ASP A 156 -10.11 -13.40 -11.08
C ASP A 156 -11.02 -14.39 -10.32
N HIS A 157 -10.47 -15.05 -9.29
CA HIS A 157 -11.15 -16.00 -8.41
C HIS A 157 -10.63 -15.86 -6.97
N SER A 158 -11.36 -16.43 -6.00
CA SER A 158 -10.94 -16.46 -4.61
C SER A 158 -9.87 -17.51 -4.36
N VAL A 159 -8.81 -17.16 -3.67
CA VAL A 159 -7.78 -18.09 -3.19
C VAL A 159 -8.21 -18.63 -1.83
N SER A 160 -8.41 -19.95 -1.73
CA SER A 160 -8.89 -20.59 -0.50
C SER A 160 -7.78 -20.74 0.54
N ALA A 161 -8.12 -20.51 1.81
CA ALA A 161 -7.25 -20.77 2.95
C ALA A 161 -7.24 -22.26 3.32
N THR A 162 -6.50 -23.06 2.56
CA THR A 162 -6.47 -24.53 2.68
C THR A 162 -5.09 -25.10 2.99
N ALA A 163 -4.05 -24.27 2.99
CA ALA A 163 -2.69 -24.71 3.23
C ALA A 163 -2.51 -25.35 4.62
N GLY A 164 -1.89 -26.51 4.65
CA GLY A 164 -1.45 -27.16 5.88
C GLY A 164 -0.25 -26.45 6.53
N GLU A 165 0.28 -27.01 7.63
CA GLU A 165 1.39 -26.38 8.36
C GLU A 165 2.67 -26.23 7.53
N ASP A 166 2.89 -27.10 6.56
CA ASP A 166 4.07 -27.13 5.69
C ASP A 166 3.78 -26.68 4.25
N GLU A 167 2.62 -26.06 4.00
CA GLU A 167 2.15 -25.62 2.68
C GLU A 167 1.85 -24.13 2.68
N TYR A 168 1.70 -23.53 1.49
CA TYR A 168 1.35 -22.15 1.30
C TYR A 168 0.13 -22.01 0.40
N ASP A 169 -0.72 -21.01 0.66
CA ASP A 169 -1.92 -20.73 -0.13
C ASP A 169 -1.57 -19.97 -1.40
N PHE A 170 -0.57 -19.09 -1.35
CA PHE A 170 -0.09 -18.32 -2.50
C PHE A 170 1.39 -17.94 -2.32
N ALA A 171 1.99 -17.40 -3.38
CA ALA A 171 3.37 -16.92 -3.38
C ALA A 171 3.48 -15.55 -4.04
N ILE A 172 4.48 -14.77 -3.61
CA ILE A 172 4.84 -13.49 -4.22
C ILE A 172 6.28 -13.59 -4.71
N TYR A 173 6.49 -13.24 -5.99
CA TYR A 173 7.81 -13.17 -6.59
C TYR A 173 8.46 -11.82 -6.30
N GLY A 174 9.71 -11.84 -5.87
CA GLY A 174 10.57 -10.70 -5.66
C GLY A 174 11.91 -10.88 -6.40
N ASN A 175 12.89 -10.09 -6.04
CA ASN A 175 14.26 -10.22 -6.56
C ASN A 175 15.30 -10.29 -5.45
N ALA A 176 14.88 -10.67 -4.23
CA ALA A 176 15.78 -10.86 -3.10
C ALA A 176 16.82 -11.96 -3.37
N PHE A 177 18.02 -11.76 -2.85
CA PHE A 177 19.08 -12.74 -2.84
C PHE A 177 19.89 -12.63 -1.54
N ASP A 178 20.85 -13.53 -1.32
CA ASP A 178 21.67 -13.52 -0.11
C ASP A 178 22.28 -12.13 0.16
N SER A 179 22.06 -11.61 1.35
CA SER A 179 22.47 -10.27 1.82
C SER A 179 21.83 -9.06 1.08
N SER A 180 20.79 -9.29 0.29
CA SER A 180 20.02 -8.24 -0.38
C SER A 180 18.53 -8.56 -0.31
N SER A 181 17.92 -8.36 0.85
CA SER A 181 16.47 -8.47 1.08
C SER A 181 15.85 -7.09 1.21
N GLU A 182 14.73 -6.88 0.51
CA GLU A 182 13.95 -5.63 0.53
C GLU A 182 12.51 -5.92 1.01
N PRO A 183 12.36 -6.42 2.25
CA PRO A 183 11.16 -7.09 2.72
C PRO A 183 9.94 -6.20 2.76
N GLY A 184 8.83 -6.69 2.20
CA GLY A 184 7.52 -6.08 2.23
C GLY A 184 6.53 -6.88 3.08
N THR A 185 5.74 -6.20 3.93
CA THR A 185 4.59 -6.81 4.62
C THR A 185 3.47 -7.09 3.62
N VAL A 186 2.73 -8.17 3.86
CA VAL A 186 1.64 -8.61 2.99
C VAL A 186 0.32 -8.51 3.74
N TRP A 187 -0.65 -7.92 3.07
CA TRP A 187 -2.00 -7.75 3.58
C TRP A 187 -2.98 -8.45 2.67
N VAL A 188 -4.01 -9.03 3.25
CA VAL A 188 -5.04 -9.78 2.55
C VAL A 188 -6.43 -9.29 2.91
N MET A 189 -7.37 -9.42 1.99
CA MET A 189 -8.76 -9.05 2.18
C MET A 189 -9.66 -10.17 1.67
N GLN A 190 -10.77 -10.38 2.35
CA GLN A 190 -11.87 -11.20 1.88
C GLN A 190 -13.00 -10.29 1.43
N ASP A 191 -13.45 -10.42 0.19
CA ASP A 191 -14.61 -9.69 -0.33
C ASP A 191 -15.87 -10.21 0.36
N THR A 192 -16.26 -9.57 1.46
CA THR A 192 -17.42 -9.96 2.28
C THR A 192 -18.72 -9.39 1.75
N ASN A 193 -18.67 -8.33 0.95
CA ASN A 193 -19.86 -7.72 0.36
C ASN A 193 -20.16 -8.20 -1.08
N GLY A 194 -19.21 -8.89 -1.73
CA GLY A 194 -19.37 -9.53 -3.05
C GLY A 194 -19.38 -8.53 -4.20
N ASN A 195 -18.76 -7.35 -4.02
CA ASN A 195 -18.74 -6.30 -5.03
C ASN A 195 -17.49 -6.34 -5.95
N GLY A 196 -16.50 -7.18 -5.64
CA GLY A 196 -15.26 -7.34 -6.39
C GLY A 196 -14.32 -6.14 -6.28
N LEU A 197 -14.44 -5.34 -5.22
CA LEU A 197 -13.61 -4.17 -4.96
C LEU A 197 -12.77 -4.37 -3.68
N PRO A 198 -11.60 -3.75 -3.56
CA PRO A 198 -10.72 -3.87 -2.40
C PRO A 198 -11.16 -2.90 -1.27
N ASP A 199 -12.43 -2.92 -0.89
CA ASP A 199 -13.06 -1.96 0.03
C ASP A 199 -13.55 -2.57 1.35
N ASP A 200 -13.28 -3.87 1.56
CA ASP A 200 -13.52 -4.57 2.82
C ASP A 200 -12.34 -4.44 3.80
N GLU A 201 -12.40 -5.15 4.92
CA GLU A 201 -11.35 -5.09 5.95
C GLU A 201 -10.08 -5.83 5.52
N TRP A 202 -8.94 -5.15 5.67
CA TRP A 202 -7.62 -5.68 5.38
C TRP A 202 -6.96 -6.24 6.63
N TYR A 203 -6.30 -7.39 6.48
CA TYR A 203 -5.60 -8.09 7.55
C TYR A 203 -4.13 -8.29 7.17
N GLU A 204 -3.23 -7.91 8.06
CA GLU A 204 -1.80 -8.18 7.87
C GLU A 204 -1.49 -9.65 8.10
N LEU A 205 -0.73 -10.27 7.21
CA LEU A 205 -0.18 -11.61 7.46
C LEU A 205 1.01 -11.48 8.40
N ALA A 206 0.93 -12.14 9.54
CA ALA A 206 2.03 -12.16 10.50
C ALA A 206 3.26 -12.85 9.90
N GLY A 207 4.42 -12.21 10.06
CA GLY A 207 5.72 -12.78 9.80
C GLY A 207 6.53 -12.98 11.09
N SER A 208 7.80 -13.36 10.94
CA SER A 208 8.71 -13.66 12.05
C SER A 208 8.92 -12.50 13.03
N GLU A 209 8.72 -11.27 12.57
CA GLU A 209 8.91 -10.05 13.38
C GLU A 209 7.61 -9.52 14.00
N ALA A 210 6.49 -10.23 13.87
CA ALA A 210 5.20 -9.75 14.36
C ALA A 210 5.16 -9.44 15.86
N ASP A 211 5.92 -10.19 16.66
CA ASP A 211 6.00 -10.02 18.11
C ASP A 211 7.32 -9.33 18.56
N ASN A 212 8.08 -8.74 17.62
CA ASN A 212 9.32 -8.04 17.93
C ASN A 212 9.03 -6.64 18.49
N GLU A 213 9.69 -6.27 19.59
CA GLU A 213 9.52 -4.98 20.29
C GLU A 213 9.89 -3.77 19.41
N ASP A 214 10.74 -3.96 18.40
CA ASP A 214 11.17 -2.92 17.47
C ASP A 214 10.30 -2.86 16.19
N THR A 215 9.24 -3.67 16.12
CA THR A 215 8.22 -3.61 15.06
C THR A 215 7.14 -2.60 15.45
N TYR A 216 6.86 -1.63 14.57
CA TYR A 216 5.90 -0.55 14.82
C TYR A 216 4.73 -0.63 13.85
N TYR A 217 3.55 -1.00 14.32
CA TYR A 217 2.34 -1.23 13.52
C TYR A 217 1.65 0.03 12.98
N ASP A 218 1.79 1.17 13.61
CA ASP A 218 1.21 2.44 13.15
C ASP A 218 2.33 3.44 12.84
N TYR A 219 3.27 3.01 12.02
CA TYR A 219 4.34 3.87 11.57
C TYR A 219 3.93 4.66 10.34
N ALA A 220 4.25 5.94 10.31
CA ALA A 220 3.89 6.83 9.22
C ALA A 220 5.09 7.67 8.80
N VAL A 221 5.32 7.78 7.50
CA VAL A 221 6.38 8.61 6.92
C VAL A 221 5.75 9.60 5.95
N THR A 222 6.09 10.87 6.12
CA THR A 222 5.75 11.93 5.18
C THR A 222 6.97 12.24 4.32
N TYR A 223 6.81 12.11 3.01
CA TYR A 223 7.82 12.44 2.01
C TYR A 223 7.55 13.81 1.42
N TYR A 224 8.60 14.60 1.21
CA TYR A 224 8.51 15.95 0.68
C TYR A 224 9.09 16.01 -0.72
N ARG A 225 8.35 16.63 -1.64
CA ARG A 225 8.82 16.84 -3.02
C ARG A 225 10.12 17.66 -3.04
N PRO A 226 11.19 17.19 -3.70
CA PRO A 226 12.40 17.99 -3.83
C PRO A 226 12.15 19.24 -4.67
N ALA A 227 12.86 20.33 -4.34
CA ALA A 227 12.72 21.61 -5.03
C ALA A 227 13.24 21.61 -6.47
N GLY A 228 14.00 20.60 -6.87
CA GLY A 228 14.58 20.47 -8.20
C GLY A 228 15.08 19.08 -8.50
N ALA A 229 15.49 18.86 -9.74
CA ALA A 229 16.05 17.61 -10.23
C ALA A 229 17.39 17.29 -9.52
N GLY A 230 17.69 16.00 -9.38
CA GLY A 230 18.94 15.53 -8.79
C GLY A 230 19.09 15.84 -7.30
N MET A 231 17.99 15.99 -6.59
CA MET A 231 18.01 16.31 -5.16
C MET A 231 17.44 15.16 -4.34
N ASP A 232 17.94 15.03 -3.11
CA ASP A 232 17.44 14.09 -2.11
C ASP A 232 15.95 14.32 -1.82
N VAL A 233 15.21 13.27 -1.56
CA VAL A 233 13.84 13.36 -1.05
C VAL A 233 13.87 13.35 0.47
N GLN A 234 13.49 14.47 1.09
CA GLN A 234 13.40 14.59 2.55
C GLN A 234 12.17 13.85 3.05
N TRP A 235 12.27 13.33 4.29
CA TRP A 235 11.13 12.72 4.97
C TRP A 235 11.13 13.02 6.47
N THR A 236 9.94 12.94 7.07
CA THR A 236 9.73 12.93 8.52
C THR A 236 8.79 11.79 8.89
N ASP A 237 8.89 11.30 10.13
CA ASP A 237 8.01 10.24 10.63
C ASP A 237 7.13 10.70 11.80
N ASN A 238 6.14 9.88 12.15
CA ASN A 238 5.24 10.15 13.28
C ASN A 238 5.88 9.89 14.66
N ARG A 239 7.17 9.54 14.71
CA ARG A 239 7.94 9.33 15.95
C ARG A 239 8.94 10.47 16.20
N GLY A 240 8.96 11.49 15.34
CA GLY A 240 9.81 12.67 15.45
C GLY A 240 11.19 12.54 14.82
N SER A 241 11.42 11.48 14.04
CA SER A 241 12.64 11.33 13.26
C SER A 241 12.49 12.00 11.89
N SER A 242 13.62 12.29 11.27
CA SER A 242 13.70 12.83 9.90
C SER A 242 14.93 12.29 9.19
N GLY A 243 14.89 12.27 7.89
CA GLY A 243 16.00 11.81 7.07
C GLY A 243 15.79 12.16 5.60
N ARG A 244 16.50 11.44 4.76
CA ARG A 244 16.42 11.64 3.32
C ARG A 244 16.58 10.30 2.59
N ILE A 245 15.99 10.20 1.40
CA ILE A 245 16.37 9.25 0.38
C ILE A 245 17.43 9.95 -0.46
N GLU A 246 18.64 9.42 -0.43
CA GLU A 246 19.81 10.01 -1.04
C GLU A 246 19.78 9.86 -2.57
N TYR A 247 20.05 10.92 -3.29
CA TYR A 247 20.16 10.90 -4.74
C TYR A 247 21.50 10.28 -5.17
N LEU A 248 21.44 9.24 -6.01
CA LEU A 248 22.59 8.44 -6.44
C LEU A 248 22.92 8.68 -7.91
N GLU A 249 23.41 9.86 -8.25
CA GLU A 249 23.68 10.31 -9.63
C GLU A 249 24.46 9.28 -10.49
N SER A 250 25.45 8.61 -9.90
CA SER A 250 26.29 7.67 -10.63
C SER A 250 25.62 6.32 -10.97
N PHE A 251 24.54 5.97 -10.28
CA PHE A 251 23.87 4.67 -10.41
C PHE A 251 22.45 4.80 -10.95
N HIS A 252 21.72 5.82 -10.52
CA HIS A 252 20.32 6.08 -10.81
C HIS A 252 20.12 7.56 -11.17
N PRO A 253 20.50 7.98 -12.39
CA PRO A 253 20.59 9.39 -12.79
C PRO A 253 19.27 10.03 -13.22
N GLN A 254 18.12 9.35 -13.09
CA GLN A 254 16.82 9.95 -13.39
C GLN A 254 16.61 11.21 -12.55
N GLU A 255 15.90 12.20 -13.10
CA GLU A 255 15.79 13.53 -12.49
C GLU A 255 15.17 13.53 -11.09
N TYR A 256 14.22 12.64 -10.82
CA TYR A 256 13.47 12.61 -9.56
C TYR A 256 13.27 11.19 -9.06
N TYR A 257 13.40 10.99 -7.75
CA TYR A 257 13.00 9.78 -7.03
C TYR A 257 11.59 9.88 -6.44
N TYR A 258 10.98 11.06 -6.47
CA TYR A 258 9.61 11.29 -6.07
C TYR A 258 8.69 10.94 -7.24
N PRO A 259 7.60 10.13 -7.05
CA PRO A 259 6.75 9.70 -8.16
C PRO A 259 6.22 10.88 -8.98
N SER A 260 6.38 10.84 -10.29
CA SER A 260 6.06 11.96 -11.19
C SER A 260 4.56 12.28 -11.26
N TRP A 261 3.71 11.29 -11.00
CA TRP A 261 2.24 11.42 -11.03
C TRP A 261 1.63 11.90 -9.70
N ILE A 262 2.39 11.96 -8.61
CA ILE A 262 1.94 12.56 -7.36
C ILE A 262 2.19 14.06 -7.45
N SER A 263 1.12 14.87 -7.58
CA SER A 263 1.23 16.33 -7.76
C SER A 263 1.45 17.08 -6.45
N ALA A 264 1.09 16.48 -5.30
CA ALA A 264 1.22 17.07 -3.98
C ALA A 264 2.68 17.35 -3.61
N ASP A 265 2.93 18.44 -2.88
CA ASP A 265 4.27 18.80 -2.37
C ASP A 265 4.76 17.85 -1.29
N SER A 266 3.85 17.10 -0.67
CA SER A 266 4.16 16.02 0.26
C SER A 266 3.03 15.00 0.29
N TYR A 267 3.35 13.77 0.66
CA TYR A 267 2.35 12.74 0.96
C TYR A 267 2.84 11.82 2.07
N THR A 268 1.89 11.24 2.80
CA THR A 268 2.18 10.39 3.95
C THR A 268 1.75 8.96 3.65
N LEU A 269 2.66 8.03 3.84
CA LEU A 269 2.41 6.60 3.77
C LEU A 269 2.44 6.00 5.18
N ARG A 270 1.63 4.95 5.39
CA ARG A 270 1.48 4.28 6.68
C ARG A 270 1.59 2.77 6.50
N GLY A 271 1.99 2.09 7.56
CA GLY A 271 2.05 0.63 7.60
C GLY A 271 2.86 0.12 8.78
N THR A 272 3.18 -1.15 8.74
CA THR A 272 4.05 -1.80 9.71
C THR A 272 5.51 -1.57 9.34
N ARG A 273 6.27 -0.99 10.26
CA ARG A 273 7.72 -0.86 10.13
C ARG A 273 8.40 -1.97 10.91
N LEU A 274 9.07 -2.83 10.21
CA LEU A 274 9.84 -3.92 10.79
C LEU A 274 11.11 -3.40 11.48
N ALA A 275 11.63 -4.15 12.45
CA ALA A 275 12.91 -3.88 13.07
C ALA A 275 14.02 -3.84 12.00
N PRO A 276 14.84 -2.78 11.91
CA PRO A 276 15.80 -2.65 10.82
C PRO A 276 16.90 -3.72 10.87
N ARG A 277 17.20 -4.34 9.73
CA ARG A 277 18.28 -5.34 9.55
C ARG A 277 19.29 -4.94 8.49
N VAL A 278 19.40 -3.64 8.21
CA VAL A 278 20.38 -3.13 7.24
C VAL A 278 21.64 -2.71 7.99
N GLU A 279 22.75 -3.28 7.60
CA GLU A 279 24.06 -2.95 8.12
C GLU A 279 24.93 -2.33 7.01
N ARG A 280 25.80 -1.40 7.39
CA ARG A 280 26.81 -0.87 6.48
C ARG A 280 28.12 -1.56 6.71
N HIS A 281 28.66 -2.20 5.68
CA HIS A 281 29.95 -2.87 5.78
C HIS A 281 31.06 -1.86 6.09
N PRO A 282 31.85 -2.07 7.16
CA PRO A 282 32.74 -1.03 7.68
C PRO A 282 33.96 -0.71 6.77
N ILE A 283 34.26 -1.59 5.80
CA ILE A 283 35.39 -1.43 4.89
C ILE A 283 34.93 -1.03 3.49
N THR A 284 33.95 -1.73 2.92
CA THR A 284 33.50 -1.49 1.55
C THR A 284 32.46 -0.38 1.47
N ASN A 285 31.84 -0.03 2.60
CA ASN A 285 30.69 0.90 2.70
C ASN A 285 29.43 0.43 1.97
N GLU A 286 29.37 -0.80 1.54
CA GLU A 286 28.17 -1.41 0.97
C GLU A 286 27.13 -1.63 2.07
N TYR A 287 25.87 -1.51 1.68
CA TYR A 287 24.76 -1.88 2.56
C TYR A 287 24.47 -3.36 2.40
N ILE A 288 24.31 -4.04 3.51
CA ILE A 288 23.94 -5.45 3.60
C ILE A 288 22.57 -5.50 4.24
N ALA A 289 21.58 -5.96 3.50
CA ALA A 289 20.22 -6.13 3.99
C ALA A 289 19.99 -7.59 4.36
N GLN A 290 20.11 -7.89 5.65
CA GLN A 290 19.88 -9.23 6.18
C GLN A 290 18.41 -9.63 6.07
N PRO A 291 18.10 -10.88 5.71
CA PRO A 291 16.72 -11.35 5.64
C PRO A 291 16.07 -11.44 7.02
N TYR A 292 14.76 -11.38 7.04
CA TYR A 292 13.93 -11.90 8.11
C TYR A 292 13.72 -13.40 7.90
N ASP A 293 13.24 -14.11 8.93
CA ASP A 293 13.14 -15.56 8.84
C ASP A 293 12.04 -15.99 7.86
N TRP A 294 10.80 -15.45 8.00
CA TRP A 294 9.66 -15.78 7.12
C TRP A 294 8.56 -14.73 7.17
N GLY A 295 7.65 -14.78 6.20
CA GLY A 295 6.39 -14.04 6.19
C GLY A 295 6.45 -12.66 5.52
N TYR A 296 7.48 -12.41 4.71
CA TYR A 296 7.65 -11.14 4.00
C TYR A 296 7.94 -11.40 2.52
N ALA A 297 7.36 -10.57 1.66
CA ALA A 297 7.68 -10.59 0.23
C ALA A 297 9.07 -9.99 -0.01
N ASP A 298 9.72 -10.41 -1.08
CA ASP A 298 11.06 -9.93 -1.49
C ASP A 298 12.12 -10.10 -0.38
N ASN A 299 12.12 -11.26 0.25
CA ASN A 299 12.92 -11.59 1.40
C ASN A 299 13.61 -12.96 1.22
N TYR A 300 14.92 -13.03 1.42
CA TYR A 300 15.69 -14.27 1.31
C TYR A 300 15.66 -15.10 2.59
N GLY A 301 14.43 -15.39 3.07
CA GLY A 301 14.18 -16.11 4.33
C GLY A 301 14.01 -17.61 4.17
N SER A 302 13.54 -18.26 5.22
CA SER A 302 13.30 -19.72 5.25
C SER A 302 12.07 -20.16 4.44
N ASP A 303 11.22 -19.23 4.05
CA ASP A 303 9.98 -19.42 3.27
C ASP A 303 10.17 -19.22 1.75
N VAL A 304 11.42 -19.13 1.29
CA VAL A 304 11.75 -19.08 -0.14
C VAL A 304 11.40 -20.40 -0.80
N LEU A 305 10.55 -20.38 -1.82
CA LEU A 305 10.02 -21.57 -2.49
C LEU A 305 10.85 -22.00 -3.70
N SER A 306 11.42 -21.08 -4.44
CA SER A 306 12.32 -21.37 -5.56
C SER A 306 13.29 -20.23 -5.77
N SER A 307 14.56 -20.56 -5.95
CA SER A 307 15.44 -19.73 -6.75
C SER A 307 15.11 -20.09 -8.21
N GLY A 308 14.69 -19.12 -9.00
CA GLY A 308 14.53 -19.33 -10.43
C GLY A 308 15.76 -20.02 -11.00
N ALA A 309 15.59 -20.92 -11.98
CA ALA A 309 16.67 -21.76 -12.54
C ALA A 309 17.87 -20.94 -13.08
N ASP A 310 17.71 -19.63 -13.25
CA ASP A 310 18.68 -18.68 -13.76
C ASP A 310 19.06 -17.58 -12.74
N GLY A 311 18.71 -17.72 -11.46
CA GLY A 311 18.99 -16.71 -10.42
C GLY A 311 18.11 -15.44 -10.53
N GLU A 312 17.08 -15.49 -11.33
CA GLU A 312 16.11 -14.41 -11.48
C GLU A 312 14.85 -14.73 -10.67
N GLY A 313 14.66 -13.99 -9.59
CA GLY A 313 13.42 -13.95 -8.84
C GLY A 313 13.16 -15.15 -7.95
N GLU A 314 13.21 -14.90 -6.67
CA GLU A 314 12.75 -15.83 -5.65
C GLU A 314 11.30 -15.52 -5.28
N SER A 315 10.54 -16.54 -4.92
CA SER A 315 9.20 -16.35 -4.40
C SER A 315 9.15 -16.70 -2.93
N ASN A 316 8.40 -15.91 -2.15
CA ASN A 316 8.07 -16.21 -0.77
C ASN A 316 6.66 -16.78 -0.68
N GLY A 317 6.48 -17.80 0.15
CA GLY A 317 5.21 -18.46 0.38
C GLY A 317 4.42 -17.82 1.51
N PHE A 318 3.10 -17.70 1.34
CA PHE A 318 2.20 -17.08 2.32
C PHE A 318 1.04 -18.00 2.69
N ARG A 319 0.64 -17.93 3.97
CA ARG A 319 -0.54 -18.61 4.50
C ARG A 319 -1.58 -17.59 4.93
N ILE A 320 -2.77 -17.72 4.41
CA ILE A 320 -3.92 -16.89 4.79
C ILE A 320 -4.24 -17.05 6.29
N ALA A 321 -3.97 -18.24 6.86
CA ALA A 321 -4.13 -18.51 8.28
C ALA A 321 -3.27 -17.62 9.21
N ASN A 322 -2.25 -16.94 8.68
CA ASN A 322 -1.44 -15.98 9.42
C ASN A 322 -2.09 -14.59 9.53
N ALA A 323 -3.28 -14.39 8.97
CA ALA A 323 -3.99 -13.11 9.03
C ALA A 323 -4.28 -12.68 10.47
N ARG A 324 -4.01 -11.40 10.77
CA ARG A 324 -4.25 -10.77 12.08
C ARG A 324 -4.99 -9.45 11.93
N ASP A 325 -5.89 -9.20 12.88
CA ASP A 325 -6.56 -7.90 13.00
C ASP A 325 -5.63 -6.82 13.59
N ALA A 326 -6.09 -5.57 13.60
CA ALA A 326 -5.34 -4.43 14.14
C ALA A 326 -4.97 -4.57 15.64
N SER A 327 -5.55 -5.52 16.36
CA SER A 327 -5.18 -5.85 17.75
C SER A 327 -4.18 -7.00 17.86
N GLY A 328 -3.71 -7.54 16.72
CA GLY A 328 -2.77 -8.66 16.66
C GLY A 328 -3.41 -10.04 16.88
N ARG A 329 -4.75 -10.14 16.90
CA ARG A 329 -5.44 -11.42 17.05
C ARG A 329 -5.59 -12.11 15.70
N SER A 330 -5.41 -13.44 15.68
CA SER A 330 -5.63 -14.25 14.47
C SER A 330 -7.07 -14.13 13.98
N VAL A 331 -7.22 -14.01 12.67
CA VAL A 331 -8.51 -13.97 11.97
C VAL A 331 -8.63 -15.20 11.09
N GLY A 332 -9.75 -15.90 11.23
CA GLY A 332 -10.02 -17.14 10.48
C GLY A 332 -10.64 -16.88 9.11
N LEU A 333 -9.90 -16.25 8.20
CA LEU A 333 -10.36 -16.08 6.82
C LEU A 333 -10.52 -17.42 6.13
N GLN A 334 -11.56 -17.55 5.31
CA GLN A 334 -11.82 -18.76 4.52
C GLN A 334 -11.21 -18.70 3.13
N TYR A 335 -11.04 -17.51 2.63
CA TYR A 335 -10.45 -17.20 1.31
C TYR A 335 -10.01 -15.72 1.29
N ILE A 336 -9.27 -15.35 0.25
CA ILE A 336 -8.97 -13.98 -0.11
C ILE A 336 -9.31 -13.75 -1.59
N ASP A 337 -9.42 -12.50 -2.00
CA ASP A 337 -9.85 -12.11 -3.35
C ASP A 337 -8.86 -11.22 -4.11
#